data_baae1684f643aa8b3d9f399684bedc91
#
_entry.id   baae1684f643aa8b3d9f399684bedc91
#
_cell.length_a   1.000
_cell.length_b   1.000
_cell.length_c   1.000
_cell.angle_alpha   90.00
_cell.angle_beta   90.00
_cell.angle_gamma   90.00
#
_symmetry.space_group_name_H-M   'P 1'
#
loop_
_entity.id
_entity.type
_entity.pdbx_description
1 polymer ?
#
loop_
_entity_poly.entity_id
_entity_poly.type
_entity_poly.pdbx_seq_one_letter_code
_entity_poly.pdbx_strand_id
1 'polypeptide(L)'
;MRIILIIFSALLLNTFAFAAGSDSSGSEETLYNDAVKLIKRAGKLEKKNKPEKAGKLYSQALKKLEEALGSDKKNPDILNYMGYTSRKVGNFSDAEKYYLKGLDINPKHNGINEYLG
;
A
#
# COMPACT_ATOMS: atom_id res chain seq x y z
N MET A 1 -11.79 -45.29 56.62
CA MET A 1 -10.95 -45.12 55.42
C MET A 1 -11.65 -44.19 54.47
N ARG A 2 -11.19 -42.98 54.43
CA ARG A 2 -11.73 -41.99 53.49
C ARG A 2 -10.76 -41.84 52.30
N ILE A 3 -11.17 -42.33 51.17
CA ILE A 3 -10.39 -42.17 49.92
C ILE A 3 -10.67 -40.79 49.43
N ILE A 4 -9.67 -39.94 49.50
CA ILE A 4 -9.72 -38.62 48.92
C ILE A 4 -9.31 -38.77 47.45
N LEU A 5 -10.32 -38.64 46.58
CA LEU A 5 -10.10 -38.60 45.14
C LEU A 5 -9.66 -37.21 44.76
N ILE A 6 -8.38 -37.03 44.52
CA ILE A 6 -7.85 -35.77 43.98
C ILE A 6 -8.09 -35.79 42.46
N ILE A 7 -9.12 -35.11 42.07
CA ILE A 7 -9.34 -34.85 40.64
C ILE A 7 -8.33 -33.78 40.21
N PHE A 8 -7.29 -34.22 39.53
CA PHE A 8 -6.35 -33.34 38.88
C PHE A 8 -7.02 -32.82 37.61
N SER A 9 -7.67 -31.68 37.74
CA SER A 9 -8.19 -30.96 36.58
C SER A 9 -7.00 -30.40 35.81
N ALA A 10 -6.59 -31.11 34.79
CA ALA A 10 -5.65 -30.58 33.81
C ALA A 10 -6.36 -29.50 33.02
N LEU A 11 -6.17 -28.28 33.44
CA LEU A 11 -6.56 -27.10 32.67
C LEU A 11 -5.66 -27.05 31.46
N LEU A 12 -6.10 -27.63 30.36
CA LEU A 12 -5.52 -27.39 29.04
C LEU A 12 -5.76 -25.95 28.71
N LEU A 13 -4.78 -25.12 29.04
CA LEU A 13 -4.62 -23.81 28.42
C LEU A 13 -4.34 -24.06 26.94
N ASN A 14 -5.42 -24.15 26.19
CA ASN A 14 -5.33 -23.88 24.77
C ASN A 14 -4.86 -22.42 24.61
N THR A 15 -3.58 -22.25 24.63
CA THR A 15 -3.03 -21.08 24.01
C THR A 15 -3.35 -21.19 22.53
N PHE A 16 -4.48 -20.65 22.13
CA PHE A 16 -4.60 -20.18 20.79
C PHE A 16 -3.46 -19.18 20.62
N ALA A 17 -2.34 -19.67 20.13
CA ALA A 17 -1.45 -18.79 19.42
C ALA A 17 -2.29 -18.24 18.26
N PHE A 18 -2.94 -17.13 18.54
CA PHE A 18 -3.36 -16.25 17.51
C PHE A 18 -2.04 -15.82 16.86
N ALA A 19 -1.61 -16.60 15.90
CA ALA A 19 -0.75 -16.09 14.88
C ALA A 19 -1.55 -14.93 14.32
N ALA A 20 -1.26 -13.75 14.83
CA ALA A 20 -1.60 -12.54 14.13
C ALA A 20 -0.97 -12.70 12.79
N GLY A 21 -1.81 -13.31 11.93
CA GLY A 21 -1.37 -13.58 10.61
C GLY A 21 -0.93 -12.22 10.12
N SER A 22 0.05 -12.12 9.97
CA SER A 22 0.69 -11.56 8.93
C SER A 22 -0.08 -11.35 7.76
N ASP A 23 -0.93 -10.76 8.02
CA ASP A 23 -1.56 -10.21 7.30
C ASP A 23 -1.07 -9.49 6.40
N SER A 24 -1.61 -9.45 5.68
CA SER A 24 -1.98 -8.60 4.59
C SER A 24 -1.34 -7.21 4.48
N SER A 25 -0.56 -6.79 5.42
CA SER A 25 0.42 -5.76 5.19
C SER A 25 1.62 -6.43 4.55
N GLY A 26 1.60 -6.55 3.21
CA GLY A 26 2.76 -6.96 2.46
C GLY A 26 3.96 -6.09 2.84
N SER A 27 5.17 -6.60 2.63
CA SER A 27 6.35 -5.76 2.73
C SER A 27 6.17 -4.51 1.84
N GLU A 28 6.84 -3.44 2.17
CA GLU A 28 6.87 -2.22 1.34
C GLU A 28 7.05 -2.54 -0.14
N GLU A 29 8.02 -3.41 -0.44
CA GLU A 29 8.28 -3.86 -1.80
C GLU A 29 7.07 -4.58 -2.44
N THR A 30 6.39 -5.43 -1.70
CA THR A 30 5.21 -6.14 -2.20
C THR A 30 4.07 -5.16 -2.50
N LEU A 31 3.80 -4.23 -1.58
CA LEU A 31 2.78 -3.20 -1.75
C LEU A 31 3.07 -2.29 -2.95
N TYR A 32 4.32 -1.88 -3.10
CA TYR A 32 4.79 -1.09 -4.23
C TYR A 32 4.58 -1.84 -5.56
N ASN A 33 5.04 -3.08 -5.63
CA ASN A 33 4.91 -3.89 -6.85
C ASN A 33 3.45 -4.15 -7.22
N ASP A 34 2.60 -4.40 -6.25
CA ASP A 34 1.16 -4.58 -6.48
C ASP A 34 0.51 -3.28 -6.96
N ALA A 35 0.88 -2.15 -6.39
CA ALA A 35 0.40 -0.85 -6.86
C ALA A 35 0.80 -0.60 -8.32
N VAL A 36 2.05 -0.85 -8.68
CA VAL A 36 2.54 -0.70 -10.06
C VAL A 36 1.77 -1.59 -11.03
N LYS A 37 1.46 -2.83 -10.64
CA LYS A 37 0.62 -3.72 -11.47
C LYS A 37 -0.80 -3.16 -11.67
N LEU A 38 -1.40 -2.61 -10.62
CA LEU A 38 -2.72 -1.97 -10.70
C LEU A 38 -2.70 -0.74 -11.62
N ILE A 39 -1.67 0.09 -11.53
CA ILE A 39 -1.48 1.26 -12.40
C ILE A 39 -1.38 0.84 -13.86
N LYS A 40 -0.60 -0.17 -14.17
CA LYS A 40 -0.48 -0.70 -15.54
C LYS A 40 -1.81 -1.23 -16.07
N ARG A 41 -2.57 -1.94 -15.24
CA ARG A 41 -3.92 -2.41 -15.62
C ARG A 41 -4.88 -1.26 -15.84
N ALA A 42 -4.84 -0.25 -14.98
CA ALA A 42 -5.65 0.96 -15.11
C ALA A 42 -5.36 1.68 -16.44
N GLY A 43 -4.10 1.86 -16.79
CA GLY A 43 -3.72 2.45 -18.07
C GLY A 43 -4.24 1.68 -19.29
N LYS A 44 -4.26 0.34 -19.21
CA LYS A 44 -4.88 -0.49 -20.26
C LYS A 44 -6.39 -0.29 -20.36
N LEU A 45 -7.07 -0.11 -19.23
CA LEU A 45 -8.51 0.17 -19.19
C LEU A 45 -8.83 1.56 -19.76
N GLU A 46 -8.02 2.57 -19.48
CA GLU A 46 -8.17 3.89 -20.11
C GLU A 46 -8.08 3.80 -21.64
N LYS A 47 -7.09 3.07 -22.16
CA LYS A 47 -6.95 2.83 -23.61
C LYS A 47 -8.14 2.12 -24.24
N LYS A 48 -8.89 1.38 -23.44
CA LYS A 48 -10.13 0.68 -23.86
C LYS A 48 -11.40 1.50 -23.63
N ASN A 49 -11.26 2.80 -23.33
CA ASN A 49 -12.39 3.67 -22.98
C ASN A 49 -13.21 3.19 -21.78
N LYS A 50 -12.54 2.72 -20.72
CA LYS A 50 -13.16 2.27 -19.48
C LYS A 50 -12.65 3.10 -18.28
N PRO A 51 -12.91 4.42 -18.27
CA PRO A 51 -12.30 5.32 -17.28
C PRO A 51 -12.76 5.06 -15.85
N GLU A 52 -14.01 4.63 -15.62
CA GLU A 52 -14.49 4.32 -14.27
C GLU A 52 -13.78 3.12 -13.66
N LYS A 53 -13.59 2.06 -14.44
CA LYS A 53 -12.85 0.88 -14.02
C LYS A 53 -11.37 1.21 -13.77
N ALA A 54 -10.79 2.03 -14.64
CA ALA A 54 -9.43 2.53 -14.46
C ALA A 54 -9.29 3.34 -13.17
N GLY A 55 -10.21 4.25 -12.90
CA GLY A 55 -10.23 5.07 -11.68
C GLY A 55 -10.26 4.25 -10.40
N LYS A 56 -11.04 3.17 -10.38
CA LYS A 56 -11.06 2.24 -9.24
C LYS A 56 -9.70 1.59 -8.99
N LEU A 57 -9.01 1.17 -10.05
CA LEU A 57 -7.69 0.57 -9.93
C LEU A 57 -6.63 1.59 -9.51
N TYR A 58 -6.71 2.83 -9.99
CA TYR A 58 -5.83 3.90 -9.53
C TYR A 58 -6.04 4.21 -8.05
N SER A 59 -7.28 4.24 -7.58
CA SER A 59 -7.57 4.45 -6.16
C SER A 59 -7.04 3.31 -5.28
N GLN A 60 -7.16 2.07 -5.73
CA GLN A 60 -6.59 0.91 -5.04
C GLN A 60 -5.05 0.98 -5.01
N ALA A 61 -4.43 1.38 -6.12
CA ALA A 61 -2.99 1.57 -6.19
C ALA A 61 -2.51 2.65 -5.23
N LEU A 62 -3.20 3.78 -5.18
CA LEU A 62 -2.87 4.89 -4.27
C LEU A 62 -2.90 4.42 -2.81
N LYS A 63 -3.91 3.67 -2.42
CA LYS A 63 -4.00 3.11 -1.07
C LYS A 63 -2.81 2.21 -0.72
N LYS A 64 -2.41 1.33 -1.65
CA LYS A 64 -1.24 0.48 -1.45
C LYS A 64 0.06 1.28 -1.35
N LEU A 65 0.19 2.34 -2.13
CA LEU A 65 1.34 3.24 -2.07
C LEU A 65 1.39 4.02 -0.75
N GLU A 66 0.25 4.46 -0.23
CA GLU A 66 0.16 5.09 1.09
C GLU A 66 0.60 4.14 2.20
N GLU A 67 0.19 2.88 2.15
CA GLU A 67 0.62 1.84 3.09
C GLU A 67 2.13 1.58 2.97
N ALA A 68 2.66 1.51 1.75
CA ALA A 68 4.09 1.34 1.51
C ALA A 68 4.90 2.52 2.04
N LEU A 69 4.44 3.75 1.79
CA LEU A 69 5.11 4.96 2.26
C LEU A 69 5.10 5.09 3.78
N GLY A 70 4.10 4.52 4.46
CA GLY A 70 3.97 4.55 5.90
C GLY A 70 5.19 4.01 6.63
N SER A 71 5.89 3.03 6.06
CA SER A 71 7.11 2.44 6.60
C SER A 71 8.38 3.21 6.21
N ASP A 72 8.44 3.76 5.00
CA ASP A 72 9.55 4.58 4.53
C ASP A 72 9.06 5.86 3.83
N LYS A 73 8.91 6.92 4.63
CA LYS A 73 8.43 8.21 4.14
C LYS A 73 9.39 8.94 3.19
N LYS A 74 10.56 8.38 2.95
CA LYS A 74 11.63 8.99 2.15
C LYS A 74 11.89 8.28 0.82
N ASN A 75 10.94 7.49 0.34
CA ASN A 75 11.07 6.82 -0.94
C ASN A 75 10.50 7.68 -2.08
N PRO A 76 11.36 8.31 -2.92
CA PRO A 76 10.89 9.18 -3.99
C PRO A 76 10.17 8.43 -5.10
N ASP A 77 10.43 7.14 -5.31
CA ASP A 77 9.71 6.34 -6.29
C ASP A 77 8.25 6.13 -5.90
N ILE A 78 8.01 5.84 -4.62
CA ILE A 78 6.65 5.74 -4.08
C ILE A 78 5.93 7.08 -4.23
N LEU A 79 6.57 8.18 -3.85
CA LEU A 79 6.01 9.52 -3.97
C LEU A 79 5.71 9.92 -5.42
N ASN A 80 6.55 9.50 -6.36
CA ASN A 80 6.30 9.68 -7.79
C ASN A 80 5.01 8.99 -8.23
N TYR A 81 4.83 7.73 -7.89
CA TYR A 81 3.60 7.01 -8.22
C TYR A 81 2.37 7.50 -7.46
N MET A 82 2.53 8.00 -6.23
CA MET A 82 1.44 8.65 -5.49
C MET A 82 1.01 9.94 -6.20
N GLY A 83 1.94 10.74 -6.67
CA GLY A 83 1.66 11.90 -7.49
C GLY A 83 0.91 11.54 -8.77
N TYR A 84 1.40 10.55 -9.50
CA TYR A 84 0.79 10.04 -10.71
C TYR A 84 -0.65 9.55 -10.49
N THR A 85 -0.86 8.68 -9.50
CA THR A 85 -2.19 8.14 -9.20
C THR A 85 -3.15 9.20 -8.69
N SER A 86 -2.68 10.16 -7.89
CA SER A 86 -3.49 11.29 -7.42
C SER A 86 -3.98 12.13 -8.59
N ARG A 87 -3.14 12.39 -9.59
CA ARG A 87 -3.58 13.06 -10.82
C ARG A 87 -4.64 12.27 -11.58
N LYS A 88 -4.46 10.97 -11.67
CA LYS A 88 -5.39 10.08 -12.38
C LYS A 88 -6.78 10.03 -11.74
N VAL A 89 -6.87 10.21 -10.44
CA VAL A 89 -8.16 10.31 -9.72
C VAL A 89 -8.67 11.74 -9.54
N GLY A 90 -7.96 12.73 -10.10
CA GLY A 90 -8.38 14.13 -10.10
C GLY A 90 -7.91 14.95 -8.90
N ASN A 91 -7.09 14.40 -8.02
CA ASN A 91 -6.52 15.09 -6.86
C ASN A 91 -5.23 15.84 -7.23
N PHE A 92 -5.32 16.88 -8.02
CA PHE A 92 -4.16 17.60 -8.55
C PHE A 92 -3.34 18.29 -7.46
N SER A 93 -3.98 18.83 -6.44
CA SER A 93 -3.30 19.46 -5.31
C SER A 93 -2.43 18.47 -4.53
N ASP A 94 -2.97 17.29 -4.24
CA ASP A 94 -2.21 16.23 -3.57
C ASP A 94 -1.09 15.69 -4.47
N ALA A 95 -1.35 15.55 -5.75
CA ALA A 95 -0.34 15.13 -6.72
C ALA A 95 0.89 16.05 -6.69
N GLU A 96 0.67 17.35 -6.74
CA GLU A 96 1.75 18.33 -6.65
C GLU A 96 2.55 18.21 -5.36
N LYS A 97 1.87 18.06 -4.22
CA LYS A 97 2.53 17.85 -2.91
C LYS A 97 3.41 16.62 -2.90
N TYR A 98 2.95 15.49 -3.44
CA TYR A 98 3.74 14.26 -3.51
C TYR A 98 4.96 14.42 -4.41
N TYR A 99 4.81 15.04 -5.57
CA TYR A 99 5.92 15.29 -6.47
C TYR A 99 6.96 16.23 -5.84
N LEU A 100 6.54 17.33 -5.24
CA LEU A 100 7.46 18.27 -4.58
C LEU A 100 8.19 17.61 -3.40
N LYS A 101 7.50 16.78 -2.63
CA LYS A 101 8.13 16.02 -1.56
C LYS A 101 9.15 15.02 -2.09
N GLY A 102 8.85 14.36 -3.19
CA GLY A 102 9.78 13.45 -3.87
C GLY A 102 11.03 14.17 -4.39
N LEU A 103 10.87 15.36 -4.95
CA LEU A 103 11.99 16.19 -5.40
C LEU A 103 12.83 16.77 -4.26
N ASP A 104 12.22 17.01 -3.10
CA ASP A 104 12.96 17.40 -1.90
C ASP A 104 13.94 16.30 -1.46
N ILE A 105 13.53 15.05 -1.60
CA ILE A 105 14.35 13.89 -1.30
C ILE A 105 15.39 13.62 -2.40
N ASN A 106 14.95 13.64 -3.67
CA ASN A 106 15.79 13.43 -4.83
C ASN A 106 15.50 14.47 -5.93
N PRO A 107 16.20 15.61 -5.95
CA PRO A 107 15.98 16.67 -6.93
C PRO A 107 16.17 16.26 -8.38
N LYS A 108 16.88 15.16 -8.62
CA LYS A 108 17.17 14.63 -9.95
C LYS A 108 16.27 13.45 -10.35
N HIS A 109 15.16 13.23 -9.61
CA HIS A 109 14.24 12.14 -9.92
C HIS A 109 13.57 12.38 -11.28
N ASN A 110 13.95 11.59 -12.28
CA ASN A 110 13.51 11.79 -13.67
C ASN A 110 12.00 11.72 -13.83
N GLY A 111 11.35 10.74 -13.25
CA GLY A 111 9.89 10.58 -13.36
C GLY A 111 9.12 11.78 -12.83
N ILE A 112 9.53 12.33 -11.67
CA ILE A 112 8.87 13.49 -11.07
C ILE A 112 9.12 14.76 -11.92
N ASN A 113 10.35 14.98 -12.34
CA ASN A 113 10.70 16.13 -13.16
C ASN A 113 9.96 16.10 -14.50
N GLU A 114 9.77 14.95 -15.08
CA GLU A 114 8.99 14.77 -16.31
C GLU A 114 7.53 15.18 -16.14
N TYR A 115 6.91 14.88 -14.99
CA TYR A 115 5.52 15.24 -14.73
C TYR A 115 5.31 16.69 -14.32
N LEU A 116 6.25 17.30 -13.63
CA LEU A 116 6.17 18.71 -13.24
C LEU A 116 6.61 19.66 -14.37
N GLY A 117 7.30 19.11 -15.33
CA GLY A 117 7.67 19.79 -16.57
C GLY A 117 8.54 20.97 -16.44
#